data_d0fe86ee5fc821589a5109abafddac87
#
_entry.id   d0fe86ee5fc821589a5109abafddac87
#
_cell.length_a   1.000
_cell.length_b   1.000
_cell.length_c   1.000
_cell.angle_alpha   90.00
_cell.angle_beta   90.00
_cell.angle_gamma   90.00
#
_symmetry.space_group_name_H-M   'P 1'
#
loop_
_entity.id
_entity.type
_entity.pdbx_description
1 polymer ?
#
loop_
_entity_poly.entity_id
_entity_poly.type
_entity_poly.pdbx_seq_one_letter_code
_entity_poly.pdbx_strand_id
1 'polypeptide(L)'
;MNLKQIVVIVAVVIITAYLYLQPVKGLIKHDAAKPERGAAAGSQPSIPKVTVEQVSEQAKAAIGAALAATINDLESQLKNASSDADKLNLQKKLAKQWDDDNQPAPSAFYYLEAARSEKTFDDWMNAGNHFNDASKLTQDTTVQPAFIANAIEAFENATKLKPDNLDAETGLGVAYANQALAGMMDATGGPPKGIMILLDVVKKDPGNYKANLNLGQLAVQSRQFDKAVTRFKTAIANASPKDNIVEPYFFLAESYKQLGMKKEAIEAYEKCKQMIPDPVIGQKIEQYIKELKN
;
A
#
# COMPACT_ATOMS: atom_id res chain seq x y z
N MET A 1 8.07 -13.43 11.47
CA MET A 1 7.95 -13.26 10.00
C MET A 1 8.84 -14.30 9.34
N ASN A 2 8.30 -15.16 8.48
CA ASN A 2 9.07 -16.21 7.81
C ASN A 2 10.01 -15.60 6.77
N LEU A 3 11.20 -16.22 6.56
CA LEU A 3 12.23 -15.77 5.60
C LEU A 3 11.63 -15.49 4.20
N LYS A 4 10.67 -16.31 3.76
CA LYS A 4 9.93 -16.13 2.49
C LYS A 4 9.11 -14.84 2.46
N GLN A 5 8.54 -14.41 3.57
CA GLN A 5 7.76 -13.17 3.68
C GLN A 5 8.65 -11.94 3.54
N ILE A 6 9.85 -11.98 4.14
CA ILE A 6 10.85 -10.90 4.02
C ILE A 6 11.29 -10.77 2.56
N VAL A 7 11.55 -11.88 1.89
CA VAL A 7 11.99 -11.90 0.48
C VAL A 7 10.94 -11.29 -0.44
N VAL A 8 9.67 -11.65 -0.26
CA VAL A 8 8.56 -11.09 -1.08
C VAL A 8 8.40 -9.60 -0.84
N ILE A 9 8.42 -9.16 0.41
CA ILE A 9 8.29 -7.72 0.75
C ILE A 9 9.43 -6.92 0.14
N VAL A 10 10.66 -7.40 0.24
CA VAL A 10 11.83 -6.69 -0.29
C VAL A 10 11.84 -6.71 -1.83
N ALA A 11 11.46 -7.82 -2.45
CA ALA A 11 11.32 -7.87 -3.92
C ALA A 11 10.27 -6.88 -4.42
N VAL A 12 9.14 -6.79 -3.75
CA VAL A 12 8.08 -5.81 -4.06
C VAL A 12 8.59 -4.39 -3.89
N VAL A 13 9.31 -4.09 -2.82
CA VAL A 13 9.90 -2.75 -2.59
C VAL A 13 10.84 -2.36 -3.72
N ILE A 14 11.72 -3.27 -4.15
CA ILE A 14 12.68 -2.98 -5.23
C ILE A 14 11.96 -2.82 -6.58
N ILE A 15 10.98 -3.66 -6.88
CA ILE A 15 10.20 -3.56 -8.13
C ILE A 15 9.36 -2.28 -8.12
N THR A 16 8.73 -1.95 -7.01
CA THR A 16 7.94 -0.73 -6.87
C THR A 16 8.82 0.51 -7.02
N ALA A 17 9.98 0.55 -6.36
CA ALA A 17 10.93 1.64 -6.51
C ALA A 17 11.46 1.76 -7.95
N TYR A 18 11.76 0.65 -8.63
CA TYR A 18 12.18 0.65 -10.03
C TYR A 18 11.09 1.22 -10.96
N LEU A 19 9.84 0.82 -10.78
CA LEU A 19 8.71 1.34 -11.57
C LEU A 19 8.44 2.82 -11.25
N TYR A 20 8.62 3.25 -10.02
CA TYR A 20 8.48 4.64 -9.59
C TYR A 20 9.55 5.57 -10.15
N LEU A 21 10.76 5.08 -10.38
CA LEU A 21 11.88 5.86 -10.89
C LEU A 21 11.97 5.85 -12.42
N GLN A 22 11.12 5.08 -13.12
CA GLN A 22 11.04 5.14 -14.59
C GLN A 22 10.55 6.51 -15.03
N PRO A 23 11.25 7.19 -15.94
CA PRO A 23 10.74 8.43 -16.52
C PRO A 23 9.44 8.12 -17.28
N VAL A 24 8.35 8.73 -16.87
CA VAL A 24 7.06 8.65 -17.59
C VAL A 24 7.26 9.34 -18.95
N LYS A 25 7.68 8.58 -19.94
CA LYS A 25 7.76 9.06 -21.32
C LYS A 25 6.35 9.16 -21.90
N GLY A 26 5.83 10.35 -21.89
CA GLY A 26 4.65 10.70 -22.65
C GLY A 26 3.43 11.01 -21.80
N LEU A 27 3.27 12.29 -21.53
CA LEU A 27 1.96 12.99 -21.51
C LEU A 27 2.14 14.46 -21.11
N ILE A 28 3.05 15.18 -21.80
CA ILE A 28 2.96 16.65 -21.87
C ILE A 28 3.28 17.04 -23.30
N LYS A 29 2.25 17.09 -24.16
CA LYS A 29 2.25 18.01 -25.31
C LYS A 29 1.74 19.35 -24.78
N HIS A 30 2.63 20.31 -24.64
CA HIS A 30 2.26 21.70 -24.58
C HIS A 30 1.91 22.15 -26.03
N ASP A 31 0.62 22.24 -26.33
CA ASP A 31 0.12 23.13 -27.39
C ASP A 31 -0.83 24.13 -26.71
N ALA A 32 -0.39 25.38 -26.80
CA ALA A 32 -1.15 26.52 -26.30
C ALA A 32 -2.37 26.74 -27.20
N ALA A 33 -3.54 26.30 -26.78
CA ALA A 33 -4.83 26.82 -27.23
C ALA A 33 -5.72 26.98 -26.01
N LYS A 34 -6.20 28.21 -25.79
CA LYS A 34 -7.20 28.50 -24.75
C LYS A 34 -8.42 27.59 -24.97
N PRO A 35 -8.84 26.79 -23.99
CA PRO A 35 -10.13 26.14 -24.10
C PRO A 35 -11.22 27.11 -23.65
N GLU A 36 -12.18 27.36 -24.54
CA GLU A 36 -13.50 27.89 -24.22
C GLU A 36 -14.14 27.02 -23.13
N ARG A 37 -14.70 27.66 -22.09
CA ARG A 37 -15.50 27.04 -21.06
C ARG A 37 -16.79 26.47 -21.63
N GLY A 38 -16.73 25.26 -22.16
CA GLY A 38 -17.89 24.40 -22.36
C GLY A 38 -17.93 23.37 -21.23
N ALA A 39 -18.98 23.42 -20.40
CA ALA A 39 -19.20 22.48 -19.34
C ALA A 39 -19.47 21.07 -19.90
N ALA A 40 -18.44 20.27 -20.11
CA ALA A 40 -18.59 18.84 -20.14
C ALA A 40 -18.46 18.35 -18.69
N ALA A 41 -19.57 18.01 -18.07
CA ALA A 41 -19.59 17.21 -16.84
C ALA A 41 -18.88 15.90 -17.16
N GLY A 42 -17.58 15.82 -16.85
CA GLY A 42 -16.81 14.60 -16.96
C GLY A 42 -17.46 13.54 -16.07
N SER A 43 -17.98 12.50 -16.68
CA SER A 43 -18.40 11.30 -15.95
C SER A 43 -17.21 10.82 -15.14
N GLN A 44 -17.32 10.82 -13.82
CA GLN A 44 -16.35 10.16 -12.95
C GLN A 44 -16.17 8.74 -13.48
N PRO A 45 -14.92 8.26 -13.64
CA PRO A 45 -14.71 6.89 -14.06
C PRO A 45 -15.45 5.97 -13.07
N SER A 46 -16.34 5.12 -13.59
CA SER A 46 -17.07 4.18 -12.75
C SER A 46 -16.08 3.22 -12.11
N ILE A 47 -16.09 3.14 -10.78
CA ILE A 47 -15.26 2.16 -10.06
C ILE A 47 -15.69 0.77 -10.50
N PRO A 48 -14.77 -0.06 -11.01
CA PRO A 48 -15.12 -1.40 -11.47
C PRO A 48 -15.63 -2.24 -10.31
N LYS A 49 -16.65 -3.04 -10.56
CA LYS A 49 -17.14 -3.99 -9.57
C LYS A 49 -16.21 -5.20 -9.54
N VAL A 50 -15.38 -5.28 -8.52
CA VAL A 50 -14.51 -6.44 -8.23
C VAL A 50 -15.17 -7.27 -7.14
N THR A 51 -15.22 -8.60 -7.32
CA THR A 51 -15.81 -9.52 -6.35
C THR A 51 -14.76 -10.39 -5.67
N VAL A 52 -15.10 -10.94 -4.51
CA VAL A 52 -14.21 -11.85 -3.78
C VAL A 52 -13.89 -13.09 -4.60
N GLU A 53 -14.87 -13.60 -5.35
CA GLU A 53 -14.69 -14.79 -6.21
C GLU A 53 -13.62 -14.55 -7.27
N GLN A 54 -13.64 -13.36 -7.92
CA GLN A 54 -12.65 -13.02 -8.95
C GLN A 54 -11.23 -12.99 -8.38
N VAL A 55 -11.02 -12.32 -7.25
CA VAL A 55 -9.69 -12.22 -6.65
C VAL A 55 -9.23 -13.53 -6.02
N SER A 56 -10.16 -14.34 -5.49
CA SER A 56 -9.88 -15.67 -4.97
C SER A 56 -9.41 -16.61 -6.07
N GLU A 57 -10.12 -16.68 -7.20
CA GLU A 57 -9.71 -17.53 -8.33
C GLU A 57 -8.32 -17.15 -8.87
N GLN A 58 -8.01 -15.87 -8.97
CA GLN A 58 -6.69 -15.42 -9.38
C GLN A 58 -5.61 -15.81 -8.36
N ALA A 59 -5.88 -15.65 -7.07
CA ALA A 59 -4.94 -15.97 -6.01
C ALA A 59 -4.68 -17.47 -5.86
N LYS A 60 -5.70 -18.34 -6.08
CA LYS A 60 -5.55 -19.80 -6.06
C LYS A 60 -4.49 -20.30 -7.03
N ALA A 61 -4.32 -19.65 -8.17
CA ALA A 61 -3.29 -20.00 -9.14
C ALA A 61 -1.85 -19.80 -8.60
N ALA A 62 -1.67 -18.93 -7.60
CA ALA A 62 -0.37 -18.56 -7.05
C ALA A 62 0.04 -19.38 -5.81
N ILE A 63 -0.91 -20.02 -5.10
CA ILE A 63 -0.65 -20.65 -3.78
C ILE A 63 -0.41 -22.17 -3.83
N GLY A 64 -0.51 -22.80 -4.97
CA GLY A 64 -0.34 -24.24 -5.13
C GLY A 64 -1.58 -25.08 -4.75
N ALA A 65 -1.64 -26.32 -5.26
CA ALA A 65 -2.85 -27.13 -5.27
C ALA A 65 -3.38 -27.49 -3.87
N ALA A 66 -2.50 -27.75 -2.90
CA ALA A 66 -2.93 -28.16 -1.56
C ALA A 66 -3.65 -27.02 -0.81
N LEU A 67 -3.09 -25.79 -0.87
CA LEU A 67 -3.70 -24.63 -0.26
C LEU A 67 -4.99 -24.23 -1.00
N ALA A 68 -4.97 -24.27 -2.34
CA ALA A 68 -6.17 -24.03 -3.15
C ALA A 68 -7.30 -24.99 -2.80
N ALA A 69 -7.02 -26.27 -2.53
CA ALA A 69 -8.02 -27.24 -2.10
C ALA A 69 -8.63 -26.88 -0.72
N THR A 70 -7.82 -26.42 0.23
CA THR A 70 -8.30 -25.94 1.53
C THR A 70 -9.22 -24.72 1.39
N ILE A 71 -8.84 -23.76 0.55
CA ILE A 71 -9.68 -22.59 0.26
C ILE A 71 -11.01 -23.01 -0.40
N ASN A 72 -10.96 -23.89 -1.41
CA ASN A 72 -12.17 -24.38 -2.08
C ASN A 72 -13.14 -25.07 -1.09
N ASP A 73 -12.62 -25.84 -0.13
CA ASP A 73 -13.45 -26.47 0.91
C ASP A 73 -14.10 -25.42 1.81
N LEU A 74 -13.35 -24.43 2.29
CA LEU A 74 -13.89 -23.34 3.11
C LEU A 74 -14.93 -22.49 2.35
N GLU A 75 -14.69 -22.17 1.07
CA GLU A 75 -15.65 -21.45 0.24
C GLU A 75 -16.93 -22.26 -0.01
N SER A 76 -16.79 -23.58 -0.20
CA SER A 76 -17.94 -24.48 -0.31
C SER A 76 -18.75 -24.53 0.99
N GLN A 77 -18.09 -24.60 2.13
CA GLN A 77 -18.74 -24.52 3.45
C GLN A 77 -19.47 -23.17 3.61
N LEU A 78 -18.83 -22.05 3.25
CA LEU A 78 -19.42 -20.72 3.31
C LEU A 78 -20.69 -20.62 2.44
N LYS A 79 -20.64 -21.16 1.22
CA LYS A 79 -21.79 -21.17 0.30
C LYS A 79 -22.97 -21.96 0.87
N ASN A 80 -22.70 -23.02 1.62
CA ASN A 80 -23.72 -23.92 2.17
C ASN A 80 -24.13 -23.56 3.60
N ALA A 81 -23.51 -22.54 4.22
CA ALA A 81 -23.81 -22.13 5.56
C ALA A 81 -25.22 -21.52 5.66
N SER A 82 -26.02 -22.01 6.62
CA SER A 82 -27.41 -21.61 6.79
C SER A 82 -27.62 -20.49 7.79
N SER A 83 -26.68 -20.33 8.76
CA SER A 83 -26.75 -19.26 9.76
C SER A 83 -25.78 -18.12 9.45
N ASP A 84 -26.16 -16.89 9.84
CA ASP A 84 -25.28 -15.74 9.69
C ASP A 84 -24.00 -15.85 10.57
N ALA A 85 -24.14 -16.50 11.74
CA ALA A 85 -23.01 -16.79 12.61
C ALA A 85 -21.99 -17.75 11.96
N ASP A 86 -22.46 -18.81 11.28
CA ASP A 86 -21.58 -19.73 10.57
C ASP A 86 -20.91 -19.04 9.38
N LYS A 87 -21.67 -18.24 8.62
CA LYS A 87 -21.12 -17.45 7.50
C LYS A 87 -20.01 -16.54 7.98
N LEU A 88 -20.24 -15.77 9.04
CA LEU A 88 -19.26 -14.86 9.61
C LEU A 88 -18.00 -15.61 10.08
N ASN A 89 -18.16 -16.74 10.78
CA ASN A 89 -17.01 -17.54 11.22
C ASN A 89 -16.19 -18.06 10.02
N LEU A 90 -16.86 -18.51 8.97
CA LEU A 90 -16.18 -18.99 7.76
C LEU A 90 -15.52 -17.86 6.97
N GLN A 91 -16.14 -16.67 6.91
CA GLN A 91 -15.51 -15.48 6.33
C GLN A 91 -14.23 -15.09 7.07
N LYS A 92 -14.24 -15.09 8.41
CA LYS A 92 -13.04 -14.82 9.21
C LYS A 92 -11.96 -15.90 9.04
N LYS A 93 -12.34 -17.16 8.92
CA LYS A 93 -11.40 -18.25 8.62
C LYS A 93 -10.76 -18.09 7.24
N LEU A 94 -11.56 -17.77 6.22
CA LEU A 94 -11.06 -17.51 4.88
C LEU A 94 -10.15 -16.28 4.85
N ALA A 95 -10.55 -15.18 5.49
CA ALA A 95 -9.73 -13.98 5.59
C ALA A 95 -8.35 -14.31 6.19
N LYS A 96 -8.35 -15.03 7.31
CA LYS A 96 -7.10 -15.43 7.98
C LYS A 96 -6.27 -16.38 7.13
N GLN A 97 -6.88 -17.37 6.49
CA GLN A 97 -6.14 -18.32 5.64
C GLN A 97 -5.45 -17.59 4.47
N TRP A 98 -6.15 -16.66 3.80
CA TRP A 98 -5.59 -15.85 2.75
C TRP A 98 -4.48 -14.90 3.23
N ASP A 99 -4.59 -14.39 4.46
CA ASP A 99 -3.55 -13.58 5.10
C ASP A 99 -2.29 -14.42 5.39
N ASP A 100 -2.47 -15.62 5.97
CA ASP A 100 -1.38 -16.56 6.23
C ASP A 100 -0.64 -16.96 4.93
N ASP A 101 -1.34 -16.99 3.79
CA ASP A 101 -0.80 -17.28 2.45
C ASP A 101 -0.29 -16.02 1.72
N ASN A 102 -0.27 -14.86 2.36
CA ASN A 102 0.16 -13.56 1.81
C ASN A 102 -0.61 -13.15 0.54
N GLN A 103 -1.90 -13.40 0.53
CA GLN A 103 -2.81 -12.98 -0.54
C GLN A 103 -3.75 -11.87 -0.03
N PRO A 104 -3.31 -10.59 -0.01
CA PRO A 104 -4.06 -9.52 0.63
C PRO A 104 -5.39 -9.20 -0.07
N ALA A 105 -5.50 -9.41 -1.37
CA ALA A 105 -6.74 -9.07 -2.09
C ALA A 105 -7.93 -9.92 -1.62
N PRO A 106 -7.92 -11.27 -1.70
CA PRO A 106 -9.04 -12.06 -1.19
C PRO A 106 -9.20 -11.92 0.33
N SER A 107 -8.11 -11.83 1.10
CA SER A 107 -8.17 -11.59 2.54
C SER A 107 -8.97 -10.33 2.86
N ALA A 108 -8.67 -9.20 2.17
CA ALA A 108 -9.35 -7.92 2.35
C ALA A 108 -10.87 -8.02 2.13
N PHE A 109 -11.31 -8.72 1.09
CA PHE A 109 -12.74 -8.89 0.80
C PHE A 109 -13.45 -9.68 1.90
N TYR A 110 -12.86 -10.78 2.38
CA TYR A 110 -13.47 -11.55 3.47
C TYR A 110 -13.48 -10.77 4.80
N TYR A 111 -12.44 -9.99 5.12
CA TYR A 111 -12.47 -9.08 6.27
C TYR A 111 -13.52 -7.98 6.09
N LEU A 112 -13.72 -7.46 4.88
CA LEU A 112 -14.74 -6.45 4.59
C LEU A 112 -16.16 -6.98 4.84
N GLU A 113 -16.45 -8.20 4.41
CA GLU A 113 -17.74 -8.85 4.66
C GLU A 113 -17.96 -9.07 6.17
N ALA A 114 -16.94 -9.53 6.88
CA ALA A 114 -16.99 -9.65 8.35
C ALA A 114 -17.20 -8.29 9.01
N ALA A 115 -16.48 -7.25 8.57
CA ALA A 115 -16.60 -5.89 9.10
C ALA A 115 -17.98 -5.29 8.87
N ARG A 116 -18.59 -5.51 7.71
CA ARG A 116 -19.97 -5.06 7.41
C ARG A 116 -21.00 -5.77 8.29
N SER A 117 -20.74 -7.03 8.67
CA SER A 117 -21.62 -7.83 9.55
C SER A 117 -21.49 -7.40 11.02
N GLU A 118 -20.29 -7.45 11.58
CA GLU A 118 -20.06 -7.18 13.01
C GLU A 118 -19.86 -5.71 13.35
N LYS A 119 -19.37 -4.92 12.41
CA LYS A 119 -19.09 -3.47 12.55
C LYS A 119 -18.10 -3.17 13.69
N THR A 120 -17.14 -4.08 13.93
CA THR A 120 -16.10 -3.87 14.93
C THR A 120 -14.97 -3.02 14.37
N PHE A 121 -14.26 -2.31 15.25
CA PHE A 121 -13.09 -1.51 14.86
C PHE A 121 -12.00 -2.39 14.23
N ASP A 122 -11.74 -3.56 14.81
CA ASP A 122 -10.65 -4.43 14.40
C ASP A 122 -10.92 -5.07 13.03
N ASP A 123 -12.16 -5.46 12.74
CA ASP A 123 -12.51 -5.99 11.40
C ASP A 123 -12.38 -4.91 10.33
N TRP A 124 -12.82 -3.67 10.61
CA TRP A 124 -12.63 -2.55 9.68
C TRP A 124 -11.14 -2.23 9.46
N MET A 125 -10.33 -2.24 10.52
CA MET A 125 -8.88 -2.04 10.41
C MET A 125 -8.22 -3.13 9.57
N ASN A 126 -8.59 -4.39 9.78
CA ASN A 126 -8.07 -5.51 9.00
C ASN A 126 -8.44 -5.36 7.52
N ALA A 127 -9.71 -5.12 7.20
CA ALA A 127 -10.15 -4.89 5.83
C ALA A 127 -9.36 -3.74 5.16
N GLY A 128 -9.26 -2.60 5.83
CA GLY A 128 -8.57 -1.42 5.30
C GLY A 128 -7.08 -1.67 5.05
N ASN A 129 -6.39 -2.31 5.99
CA ASN A 129 -4.96 -2.62 5.84
C ASN A 129 -4.71 -3.55 4.65
N HIS A 130 -5.48 -4.65 4.55
CA HIS A 130 -5.32 -5.60 3.45
C HIS A 130 -5.69 -5.00 2.09
N PHE A 131 -6.69 -4.10 2.01
CA PHE A 131 -6.96 -3.37 0.77
C PHE A 131 -5.87 -2.38 0.40
N ASN A 132 -5.27 -1.67 1.37
CA ASN A 132 -4.11 -0.83 1.10
C ASN A 132 -2.94 -1.66 0.56
N ASP A 133 -2.69 -2.84 1.11
CA ASP A 133 -1.65 -3.75 0.64
C ASP A 133 -1.99 -4.32 -0.74
N ALA A 134 -3.24 -4.76 -0.96
CA ALA A 134 -3.70 -5.24 -2.26
C ALA A 134 -3.55 -4.16 -3.34
N SER A 135 -3.88 -2.90 -3.04
CA SER A 135 -3.75 -1.79 -4.00
C SER A 135 -2.29 -1.47 -4.36
N LYS A 136 -1.34 -1.71 -3.45
CA LYS A 136 0.09 -1.53 -3.69
C LYS A 136 0.71 -2.70 -4.46
N LEU A 137 0.23 -3.93 -4.23
CA LEU A 137 0.82 -5.15 -4.77
C LEU A 137 0.24 -5.54 -6.12
N THR A 138 -0.98 -5.09 -6.45
CA THR A 138 -1.60 -5.43 -7.73
C THR A 138 -0.87 -4.78 -8.90
N GLN A 139 -0.60 -5.58 -9.94
CA GLN A 139 -0.13 -5.08 -11.22
C GLN A 139 -1.28 -4.77 -12.18
N ASP A 140 -2.49 -5.22 -11.85
CA ASP A 140 -3.70 -4.94 -12.61
C ASP A 140 -4.29 -3.59 -12.18
N THR A 141 -4.00 -2.58 -12.97
CA THR A 141 -4.51 -1.22 -12.74
C THR A 141 -6.02 -1.10 -12.90
N THR A 142 -6.69 -2.10 -13.47
CA THR A 142 -8.15 -2.07 -13.65
C THR A 142 -8.91 -2.37 -12.36
N VAL A 143 -8.35 -3.20 -11.48
CA VAL A 143 -8.96 -3.54 -10.17
C VAL A 143 -8.51 -2.61 -9.03
N GLN A 144 -7.38 -1.91 -9.20
CA GLN A 144 -6.81 -1.03 -8.18
C GLN A 144 -7.81 0.02 -7.65
N PRO A 145 -8.63 0.69 -8.49
CA PRO A 145 -9.64 1.64 -8.01
C PRO A 145 -10.65 1.03 -7.02
N ALA A 146 -11.03 -0.22 -7.23
CA ALA A 146 -11.95 -0.92 -6.32
C ALA A 146 -11.30 -1.20 -4.96
N PHE A 147 -10.03 -1.61 -4.94
CA PHE A 147 -9.30 -1.82 -3.69
C PHE A 147 -9.14 -0.52 -2.90
N ILE A 148 -8.79 0.57 -3.57
CA ILE A 148 -8.67 1.89 -2.95
C ILE A 148 -10.02 2.34 -2.35
N ALA A 149 -11.11 2.19 -3.10
CA ALA A 149 -12.44 2.58 -2.62
C ALA A 149 -12.87 1.78 -1.38
N ASN A 150 -12.61 0.47 -1.37
CA ASN A 150 -12.90 -0.39 -0.22
C ASN A 150 -11.98 -0.08 0.98
N ALA A 151 -10.71 0.27 0.74
CA ALA A 151 -9.81 0.74 1.80
C ALA A 151 -10.36 2.02 2.46
N ILE A 152 -10.80 2.99 1.66
CA ILE A 152 -11.42 4.23 2.15
C ILE A 152 -12.67 3.92 2.98
N GLU A 153 -13.59 3.09 2.47
CA GLU A 153 -14.79 2.65 3.21
C GLU A 153 -14.41 2.07 4.58
N ALA A 154 -13.45 1.16 4.59
CA ALA A 154 -13.04 0.46 5.80
C ALA A 154 -12.44 1.43 6.84
N PHE A 155 -11.49 2.27 6.45
CA PHE A 155 -10.88 3.21 7.37
C PHE A 155 -11.81 4.36 7.79
N GLU A 156 -12.73 4.80 6.93
CA GLU A 156 -13.78 5.76 7.35
C GLU A 156 -14.68 5.19 8.43
N ASN A 157 -15.03 3.90 8.36
CA ASN A 157 -15.80 3.26 9.41
C ASN A 157 -14.96 3.04 10.68
N ALA A 158 -13.69 2.64 10.55
CA ALA A 158 -12.78 2.53 11.68
C ALA A 158 -12.59 3.88 12.41
N THR A 159 -12.37 4.97 11.68
CA THR A 159 -12.21 6.32 12.27
C THR A 159 -13.49 6.84 12.90
N LYS A 160 -14.68 6.48 12.39
CA LYS A 160 -15.96 6.80 13.06
C LYS A 160 -16.09 6.10 14.42
N LEU A 161 -15.60 4.85 14.53
CA LEU A 161 -15.63 4.08 15.78
C LEU A 161 -14.58 4.55 16.80
N LYS A 162 -13.39 4.94 16.33
CA LYS A 162 -12.30 5.46 17.17
C LYS A 162 -11.65 6.69 16.50
N PRO A 163 -12.21 7.90 16.67
CA PRO A 163 -11.77 9.10 15.95
C PRO A 163 -10.31 9.50 16.22
N ASP A 164 -9.80 9.21 17.41
CA ASP A 164 -8.43 9.60 17.80
C ASP A 164 -7.39 8.48 17.59
N ASN A 165 -7.76 7.42 16.87
CA ASN A 165 -6.82 6.33 16.59
C ASN A 165 -5.93 6.69 15.40
N LEU A 166 -4.66 6.98 15.68
CA LEU A 166 -3.69 7.43 14.67
C LEU A 166 -3.37 6.35 13.62
N ASP A 167 -3.49 5.06 13.92
CA ASP A 167 -3.33 3.99 12.92
C ASP A 167 -4.47 4.02 11.90
N ALA A 168 -5.71 4.23 12.35
CA ALA A 168 -6.87 4.35 11.47
C ALA A 168 -6.80 5.62 10.62
N GLU A 169 -6.44 6.76 11.22
CA GLU A 169 -6.21 8.02 10.49
C GLU A 169 -5.08 7.86 9.46
N THR A 170 -3.98 7.20 9.82
CA THR A 170 -2.87 6.94 8.89
C THR A 170 -3.31 6.06 7.73
N GLY A 171 -4.02 4.95 8.01
CA GLY A 171 -4.55 4.07 6.98
C GLY A 171 -5.48 4.80 6.01
N LEU A 172 -6.37 5.65 6.53
CA LEU A 172 -7.25 6.51 5.73
C LEU A 172 -6.47 7.50 4.87
N GLY A 173 -5.45 8.14 5.45
CA GLY A 173 -4.56 9.06 4.75
C GLY A 173 -3.85 8.39 3.58
N VAL A 174 -3.35 7.16 3.78
CA VAL A 174 -2.72 6.33 2.72
C VAL A 174 -3.73 5.98 1.63
N ALA A 175 -4.93 5.54 1.98
CA ALA A 175 -5.97 5.19 0.99
C ALA A 175 -6.35 6.39 0.11
N TYR A 176 -6.55 7.58 0.68
CA TYR A 176 -6.81 8.81 -0.09
C TYR A 176 -5.59 9.28 -0.91
N ALA A 177 -4.36 9.07 -0.43
CA ALA A 177 -3.17 9.36 -1.21
C ALA A 177 -3.08 8.44 -2.43
N ASN A 178 -3.35 7.13 -2.25
CA ASN A 178 -3.40 6.17 -3.35
C ASN A 178 -4.52 6.52 -4.36
N GLN A 179 -5.68 7.02 -3.89
CA GLN A 179 -6.76 7.50 -4.74
C GLN A 179 -6.28 8.63 -5.68
N ALA A 180 -5.56 9.60 -5.12
CA ALA A 180 -5.02 10.71 -5.90
C ALA A 180 -3.98 10.24 -6.93
N LEU A 181 -3.11 9.28 -6.54
CA LEU A 181 -2.09 8.69 -7.42
C LEU A 181 -2.70 7.87 -8.57
N ALA A 182 -3.81 7.19 -8.32
CA ALA A 182 -4.55 6.46 -9.35
C ALA A 182 -5.34 7.38 -10.31
N GLY A 183 -5.17 8.70 -10.20
CA GLY A 183 -5.88 9.67 -11.04
C GLY A 183 -7.37 9.82 -10.72
N MET A 184 -7.83 9.25 -9.60
CA MET A 184 -9.21 9.33 -9.12
C MET A 184 -9.42 10.59 -8.28
N MET A 185 -8.93 11.73 -8.78
CA MET A 185 -8.97 12.99 -8.04
C MET A 185 -10.39 13.53 -7.92
N ASP A 186 -10.70 14.03 -6.74
CA ASP A 186 -11.89 14.83 -6.53
C ASP A 186 -11.79 16.15 -7.34
N ALA A 187 -12.92 16.57 -7.91
CA ALA A 187 -13.01 17.72 -8.82
C ALA A 187 -12.71 19.09 -8.15
N THR A 188 -12.43 19.12 -6.85
CA THR A 188 -12.24 20.37 -6.09
C THR A 188 -10.85 20.99 -6.22
N GLY A 189 -9.86 20.24 -6.77
CA GLY A 189 -8.51 20.75 -7.06
C GLY A 189 -7.69 21.18 -5.83
N GLY A 190 -8.14 20.82 -4.62
CA GLY A 190 -7.43 21.06 -3.36
C GLY A 190 -6.21 20.15 -3.17
N PRO A 191 -5.39 20.41 -2.14
CA PRO A 191 -4.31 19.48 -1.79
C PRO A 191 -4.90 18.10 -1.55
N PRO A 192 -4.23 17.01 -1.99
CA PRO A 192 -4.74 15.66 -1.83
C PRO A 192 -5.12 15.37 -0.37
N LYS A 193 -6.38 15.01 -0.14
CA LYS A 193 -6.95 14.77 1.19
C LYS A 193 -6.06 13.84 2.04
N GLY A 194 -5.49 12.81 1.38
CA GLY A 194 -4.60 11.87 2.05
C GLY A 194 -3.35 12.53 2.67
N ILE A 195 -2.71 13.46 1.93
CA ILE A 195 -1.55 14.20 2.46
C ILE A 195 -1.95 15.03 3.68
N MET A 196 -3.10 15.69 3.65
CA MET A 196 -3.57 16.49 4.78
C MET A 196 -3.80 15.64 6.03
N ILE A 197 -4.43 14.47 5.88
CA ILE A 197 -4.65 13.53 7.00
C ILE A 197 -3.29 13.06 7.57
N LEU A 198 -2.35 12.65 6.71
CA LEU A 198 -1.03 12.20 7.16
C LEU A 198 -0.23 13.32 7.86
N LEU A 199 -0.36 14.55 7.39
CA LEU A 199 0.26 15.72 8.04
C LEU A 199 -0.38 16.01 9.40
N ASP A 200 -1.69 15.82 9.57
CA ASP A 200 -2.35 15.95 10.86
C ASP A 200 -1.90 14.87 11.85
N VAL A 201 -1.76 13.62 11.37
CA VAL A 201 -1.19 12.52 12.18
C VAL A 201 0.21 12.90 12.69
N VAL A 202 1.12 13.35 11.83
CA VAL A 202 2.48 13.73 12.30
C VAL A 202 2.51 15.01 13.12
N LYS A 203 1.47 15.82 13.08
CA LYS A 203 1.31 16.95 14.00
C LYS A 203 0.93 16.47 15.41
N LYS A 204 0.09 15.44 15.51
CA LYS A 204 -0.31 14.81 16.78
C LYS A 204 0.81 13.93 17.35
N ASP A 205 1.48 13.17 16.47
CA ASP A 205 2.61 12.28 16.79
C ASP A 205 3.74 12.47 15.77
N PRO A 206 4.70 13.38 16.03
CA PRO A 206 5.82 13.67 15.12
C PRO A 206 6.69 12.45 14.80
N GLY A 207 6.72 11.46 15.68
CA GLY A 207 7.48 10.22 15.52
C GLY A 207 6.72 9.11 14.80
N ASN A 208 5.46 9.29 14.44
CA ASN A 208 4.65 8.24 13.85
C ASN A 208 5.34 7.58 12.64
N TYR A 209 5.74 6.32 12.82
CA TYR A 209 6.51 5.59 11.81
C TYR A 209 5.78 5.51 10.47
N LYS A 210 4.55 5.01 10.49
CA LYS A 210 3.77 4.76 9.27
C LYS A 210 3.45 6.05 8.52
N ALA A 211 3.07 7.11 9.23
CA ALA A 211 2.75 8.39 8.61
C ALA A 211 4.01 9.04 7.98
N ASN A 212 5.16 9.01 8.68
CA ASN A 212 6.41 9.52 8.12
C ASN A 212 6.90 8.69 6.94
N LEU A 213 6.80 7.35 6.99
CA LEU A 213 7.14 6.48 5.86
C LEU A 213 6.33 6.85 4.62
N ASN A 214 5.01 6.94 4.74
CA ASN A 214 4.13 7.25 3.61
C ASN A 214 4.32 8.69 3.09
N LEU A 215 4.48 9.69 3.97
CA LEU A 215 4.82 11.06 3.55
C LEU A 215 6.17 11.12 2.84
N GLY A 216 7.15 10.31 3.25
CA GLY A 216 8.44 10.17 2.57
C GLY A 216 8.27 9.62 1.16
N GLN A 217 7.48 8.57 0.97
CA GLN A 217 7.18 7.99 -0.34
C GLN A 217 6.47 9.00 -1.26
N LEU A 218 5.49 9.73 -0.76
CA LEU A 218 4.80 10.79 -1.51
C LEU A 218 5.76 11.94 -1.89
N ALA A 219 6.72 12.27 -1.02
CA ALA A 219 7.75 13.25 -1.30
C ALA A 219 8.70 12.77 -2.42
N VAL A 220 9.08 11.47 -2.44
CA VAL A 220 9.85 10.88 -3.56
C VAL A 220 9.08 11.00 -4.88
N GLN A 221 7.79 10.64 -4.89
CA GLN A 221 6.94 10.72 -6.09
C GLN A 221 6.84 12.15 -6.64
N SER A 222 6.73 13.13 -5.74
CA SER A 222 6.69 14.54 -6.10
C SER A 222 8.09 15.18 -6.27
N ARG A 223 9.15 14.35 -6.29
CA ARG A 223 10.55 14.77 -6.44
C ARG A 223 11.04 15.76 -5.38
N GLN A 224 10.40 15.77 -4.21
CA GLN A 224 10.80 16.59 -3.06
C GLN A 224 11.79 15.82 -2.16
N PHE A 225 12.95 15.47 -2.72
CA PHE A 225 13.89 14.53 -2.10
C PHE A 225 14.42 15.00 -0.73
N ASP A 226 14.59 16.29 -0.51
CA ASP A 226 14.99 16.84 0.82
C ASP A 226 13.94 16.50 1.89
N LYS A 227 12.66 16.66 1.54
CA LYS A 227 11.55 16.29 2.43
C LYS A 227 11.48 14.78 2.63
N ALA A 228 11.71 13.99 1.57
CA ALA A 228 11.76 12.54 1.65
C ALA A 228 12.84 12.07 2.64
N VAL A 229 14.07 12.61 2.53
CA VAL A 229 15.17 12.33 3.46
C VAL A 229 14.76 12.60 4.91
N THR A 230 14.16 13.77 5.17
CA THR A 230 13.72 14.13 6.52
C THR A 230 12.69 13.13 7.06
N ARG A 231 11.69 12.76 6.25
CA ARG A 231 10.62 11.83 6.63
C ARG A 231 11.16 10.42 6.88
N PHE A 232 11.99 9.88 6.01
CA PHE A 232 12.56 8.54 6.19
C PHE A 232 13.49 8.47 7.40
N LYS A 233 14.31 9.51 7.66
CA LYS A 233 15.12 9.58 8.88
C LYS A 233 14.26 9.56 10.13
N THR A 234 13.15 10.31 10.14
CA THR A 234 12.22 10.31 11.27
C THR A 234 11.56 8.94 11.44
N ALA A 235 11.12 8.29 10.37
CA ALA A 235 10.54 6.95 10.40
C ALA A 235 11.55 5.94 10.98
N ILE A 236 12.78 5.91 10.47
CA ILE A 236 13.84 5.00 10.94
C ILE A 236 14.14 5.20 12.43
N ALA A 237 14.25 6.46 12.86
CA ALA A 237 14.57 6.78 14.25
C ALA A 237 13.49 6.40 15.27
N ASN A 238 12.23 6.28 14.81
CA ASN A 238 11.07 5.95 15.65
C ASN A 238 10.47 4.57 15.35
N ALA A 239 11.16 3.76 14.54
CA ALA A 239 10.70 2.41 14.23
C ALA A 239 10.71 1.51 15.47
N SER A 240 9.64 0.75 15.64
CA SER A 240 9.58 -0.33 16.63
C SER A 240 10.26 -1.60 16.08
N PRO A 241 10.60 -2.59 16.94
CA PRO A 241 11.18 -3.86 16.48
C PRO A 241 10.30 -4.66 15.51
N LYS A 242 9.02 -4.31 15.39
CA LYS A 242 8.06 -4.95 14.48
C LYS A 242 8.02 -4.28 13.09
N ASP A 243 8.53 -3.06 12.98
CA ASP A 243 8.49 -2.29 11.75
C ASP A 243 9.57 -2.77 10.77
N ASN A 244 9.23 -2.76 9.49
CA ASN A 244 10.18 -3.08 8.43
C ASN A 244 11.01 -1.85 8.07
N ILE A 245 12.21 -1.73 8.63
CA ILE A 245 13.10 -0.60 8.37
C ILE A 245 13.95 -0.74 7.09
N VAL A 246 13.86 -1.85 6.39
CA VAL A 246 14.56 -2.05 5.09
C VAL A 246 14.03 -1.07 4.05
N GLU A 247 12.70 -0.95 3.97
CA GLU A 247 12.04 -0.07 3.01
C GLU A 247 12.44 1.41 3.17
N PRO A 248 12.32 2.04 4.36
CA PRO A 248 12.73 3.43 4.51
C PRO A 248 14.23 3.65 4.31
N TYR A 249 15.13 2.70 4.62
CA TYR A 249 16.55 2.82 4.28
C TYR A 249 16.79 2.80 2.77
N PHE A 250 16.06 1.97 2.04
CA PHE A 250 16.16 1.93 0.59
C PHE A 250 15.73 3.27 -0.05
N PHE A 251 14.57 3.78 0.32
CA PHE A 251 14.09 5.06 -0.18
C PHE A 251 14.92 6.26 0.29
N LEU A 252 15.52 6.19 1.48
CA LEU A 252 16.48 7.16 1.97
C LEU A 252 17.72 7.20 1.07
N ALA A 253 18.27 6.03 0.73
CA ALA A 253 19.41 5.91 -0.18
C ALA A 253 19.09 6.48 -1.57
N GLU A 254 17.93 6.13 -2.14
CA GLU A 254 17.48 6.67 -3.43
C GLU A 254 17.29 8.19 -3.37
N SER A 255 16.74 8.72 -2.27
CA SER A 255 16.57 10.16 -2.09
C SER A 255 17.91 10.89 -2.03
N TYR A 256 18.88 10.38 -1.28
CA TYR A 256 20.25 10.92 -1.26
C TYR A 256 20.93 10.85 -2.62
N LYS A 257 20.77 9.77 -3.35
CA LYS A 257 21.28 9.63 -4.72
C LYS A 257 20.72 10.71 -5.64
N GLN A 258 19.42 11.00 -5.59
CA GLN A 258 18.79 12.05 -6.38
C GLN A 258 19.28 13.47 -6.00
N LEU A 259 19.70 13.68 -4.76
CA LEU A 259 20.31 14.92 -4.28
C LEU A 259 21.81 15.02 -4.59
N GLY A 260 22.42 14.01 -5.19
CA GLY A 260 23.85 13.96 -5.44
C GLY A 260 24.72 13.69 -4.18
N MET A 261 24.09 13.34 -3.07
CA MET A 261 24.75 13.03 -1.78
C MET A 261 25.25 11.58 -1.78
N LYS A 262 26.30 11.33 -2.60
CA LYS A 262 26.80 9.98 -2.88
C LYS A 262 27.21 9.20 -1.64
N LYS A 263 27.88 9.86 -0.69
CA LYS A 263 28.37 9.20 0.53
C LYS A 263 27.22 8.70 1.40
N GLU A 264 26.23 9.54 1.65
CA GLU A 264 25.05 9.24 2.45
C GLU A 264 24.18 8.17 1.77
N ALA A 265 24.08 8.22 0.44
CA ALA A 265 23.38 7.19 -0.34
C ALA A 265 24.04 5.80 -0.17
N ILE A 266 25.36 5.74 -0.25
CA ILE A 266 26.11 4.49 -0.04
C ILE A 266 25.89 3.97 1.38
N GLU A 267 26.02 4.81 2.40
CA GLU A 267 25.81 4.43 3.80
C GLU A 267 24.38 3.87 4.04
N ALA A 268 23.37 4.49 3.46
CA ALA A 268 21.99 4.03 3.57
C ALA A 268 21.74 2.70 2.83
N TYR A 269 22.33 2.51 1.64
CA TYR A 269 22.28 1.23 0.93
C TYR A 269 23.02 0.11 1.67
N GLU A 270 24.16 0.40 2.29
CA GLU A 270 24.88 -0.59 3.11
C GLU A 270 24.06 -1.03 4.30
N LYS A 271 23.35 -0.11 4.97
CA LYS A 271 22.39 -0.45 6.04
C LYS A 271 21.24 -1.31 5.52
N CYS A 272 20.67 -0.95 4.38
CA CYS A 272 19.62 -1.75 3.73
C CYS A 272 20.10 -3.16 3.45
N LYS A 273 21.29 -3.31 2.82
CA LYS A 273 21.90 -4.61 2.46
C LYS A 273 22.13 -5.51 3.68
N GLN A 274 22.60 -4.95 4.81
CA GLN A 274 22.86 -5.71 6.04
C GLN A 274 21.61 -6.38 6.61
N MET A 275 20.43 -5.84 6.34
CA MET A 275 19.17 -6.33 6.86
C MET A 275 18.47 -7.32 5.91
N ILE A 276 18.97 -7.48 4.69
CA ILE A 276 18.36 -8.32 3.66
C ILE A 276 19.08 -9.68 3.64
N PRO A 277 18.38 -10.77 3.99
CA PRO A 277 18.98 -12.10 3.97
C PRO A 277 19.06 -12.71 2.56
N ASP A 278 18.33 -12.17 1.57
CA ASP A 278 18.34 -12.68 0.20
C ASP A 278 19.58 -12.22 -0.55
N PRO A 279 20.43 -13.17 -1.01
CA PRO A 279 21.68 -12.84 -1.70
C PRO A 279 21.45 -12.17 -3.06
N VAL A 280 20.35 -12.45 -3.77
CA VAL A 280 20.05 -11.87 -5.08
C VAL A 280 19.73 -10.38 -4.91
N ILE A 281 18.92 -10.06 -3.92
CA ILE A 281 18.57 -8.68 -3.60
C ILE A 281 19.80 -7.94 -3.07
N GLY A 282 20.58 -8.58 -2.20
CA GLY A 282 21.83 -8.05 -1.70
C GLY A 282 22.83 -7.71 -2.82
N GLN A 283 22.95 -8.55 -3.84
CA GLN A 283 23.79 -8.29 -5.03
C GLN A 283 23.30 -7.07 -5.83
N LYS A 284 21.98 -6.88 -5.96
CA LYS A 284 21.41 -5.73 -6.66
C LYS A 284 21.70 -4.42 -5.92
N ILE A 285 21.60 -4.41 -4.60
CA ILE A 285 21.99 -3.25 -3.80
C ILE A 285 23.49 -2.98 -3.91
N GLU A 286 24.33 -4.03 -3.91
CA GLU A 286 25.78 -3.89 -4.13
C GLU A 286 26.10 -3.25 -5.48
N GLN A 287 25.32 -3.57 -6.52
CA GLN A 287 25.45 -2.91 -7.82
C GLN A 287 25.17 -1.41 -7.72
N TYR A 288 24.10 -0.99 -7.04
CA TYR A 288 23.81 0.45 -6.83
C TYR A 288 24.94 1.17 -6.09
N ILE A 289 25.53 0.50 -5.08
CA ILE A 289 26.69 1.04 -4.36
C ILE A 289 27.89 1.22 -5.29
N LYS A 290 28.19 0.24 -6.16
CA LYS A 290 29.29 0.33 -7.13
C LYS A 290 29.08 1.44 -8.14
N GLU A 291 27.86 1.62 -8.64
CA GLU A 291 27.52 2.71 -9.56
C GLU A 291 27.77 4.10 -8.95
N LEU A 292 27.54 4.25 -7.64
CA LEU A 292 27.78 5.51 -6.94
C LEU A 292 29.26 5.77 -6.64
N LYS A 293 30.08 4.71 -6.55
CA LYS A 293 31.54 4.81 -6.30
C LYS A 293 32.32 5.20 -7.56
N ASN A 294 31.77 4.92 -8.74
CA ASN A 294 32.32 5.31 -10.04
C ASN A 294 31.85 6.71 -10.45
#